data_8d63ca49167561ca5b51110b69a90153
#
_entry.id   8d63ca49167561ca5b51110b69a90153
#
_cell.length_a   1.000
_cell.length_b   1.000
_cell.length_c   1.000
_cell.angle_alpha   90.00
_cell.angle_beta   90.00
_cell.angle_gamma   90.00
#
_symmetry.space_group_name_H-M   'P 1'
#
loop_
_entity.id
_entity.type
_entity.pdbx_description
1 polymer ?
#
loop_
_entity_poly.entity_id
_entity_poly.type
_entity_poly.pdbx_seq_one_letter_code
_entity_poly.pdbx_strand_id
1 'polypeptide(L)'
;MSKIVFLDVDGTLIDYEAKLPASAAKAVDQARANGHKVYICTGCSKAEILQRNLCDLDGMIGGNGAYVEDNGHVVMHQGLSKEDVKNIVDWCNERHIGFYLEANSGMYCNDYMLEQGPETMVKYAKGKGASLENAKSSAQHFIDGFIHLQEDELYRDDVNKISFILRTYQDHLDSKVDFPHLVANTWGGKGEVALFGDLGPTGITKRHAIEVLLDYLHADAK
;
A
#
# COMPACT_ATOMS: atom_id res chain seq x y z
N MET A 1 12.06 -27.38 13.65
CA MET A 1 12.64 -26.58 12.55
C MET A 1 12.03 -25.20 12.60
N SER A 2 12.85 -24.16 12.54
CA SER A 2 12.38 -22.78 12.39
C SER A 2 11.70 -22.62 11.03
N LYS A 3 10.65 -21.79 10.99
CA LYS A 3 9.92 -21.43 9.76
C LYS A 3 9.92 -19.93 9.59
N ILE A 4 9.78 -19.48 8.35
CA ILE A 4 9.51 -18.08 7.99
C ILE A 4 8.05 -18.01 7.57
N VAL A 5 7.30 -17.10 8.19
CA VAL A 5 5.86 -16.94 7.97
C VAL A 5 5.63 -15.55 7.39
N PHE A 6 4.88 -15.47 6.30
CA PHE A 6 4.47 -14.22 5.67
C PHE A 6 2.97 -14.03 5.86
N LEU A 7 2.56 -12.90 6.42
CA LEU A 7 1.18 -12.57 6.70
C LEU A 7 0.77 -11.35 5.87
N ASP A 8 -0.33 -11.47 5.15
CA ASP A 8 -0.99 -10.27 4.62
C ASP A 8 -1.63 -9.50 5.77
N VAL A 9 -1.89 -8.20 5.57
CA VAL A 9 -2.41 -7.33 6.63
C VAL A 9 -3.93 -7.27 6.57
N ASP A 10 -4.47 -6.72 5.51
CA ASP A 10 -5.89 -6.39 5.38
C ASP A 10 -6.77 -7.64 5.20
N GLY A 11 -7.63 -7.92 6.19
CA GLY A 11 -8.48 -9.10 6.18
C GLY A 11 -7.76 -10.42 6.50
N THR A 12 -6.50 -10.35 6.95
CA THR A 12 -5.70 -11.51 7.39
C THR A 12 -5.18 -11.30 8.81
N LEU A 13 -4.23 -10.38 9.02
CA LEU A 13 -3.70 -10.07 10.34
C LEU A 13 -4.62 -9.13 11.11
N ILE A 14 -5.22 -8.15 10.43
CA ILE A 14 -6.23 -7.25 10.96
C ILE A 14 -7.59 -7.56 10.34
N ASP A 15 -8.65 -7.26 11.08
CA ASP A 15 -10.03 -7.40 10.60
C ASP A 15 -10.43 -6.27 9.65
N TYR A 16 -11.66 -6.32 9.14
CA TYR A 16 -12.18 -5.31 8.21
C TYR A 16 -12.49 -3.94 8.87
N GLU A 17 -12.37 -3.86 10.21
CA GLU A 17 -12.43 -2.61 10.98
C GLU A 17 -11.02 -2.04 11.25
N ALA A 18 -9.99 -2.60 10.59
CA ALA A 18 -8.57 -2.28 10.77
C ALA A 18 -8.05 -2.53 12.20
N LYS A 19 -8.67 -3.45 12.94
CA LYS A 19 -8.28 -3.82 14.29
C LYS A 19 -7.46 -5.10 14.29
N LEU A 20 -6.37 -5.11 15.07
CA LEU A 20 -5.60 -6.32 15.34
C LEU A 20 -6.30 -7.13 16.45
N PRO A 21 -6.84 -8.33 16.15
CA PRO A 21 -7.40 -9.18 17.20
C PRO A 21 -6.33 -9.63 18.22
N ALA A 22 -6.66 -9.60 19.49
CA ALA A 22 -5.72 -10.02 20.55
C ALA A 22 -5.24 -11.48 20.36
N SER A 23 -6.07 -12.34 19.77
CA SER A 23 -5.71 -13.70 19.42
C SER A 23 -4.66 -13.78 18.33
N ALA A 24 -4.72 -12.88 17.33
CA ALA A 24 -3.74 -12.80 16.25
C ALA A 24 -2.38 -12.31 16.79
N ALA A 25 -2.37 -11.22 17.59
CA ALA A 25 -1.16 -10.74 18.24
C ALA A 25 -0.49 -11.85 19.08
N LYS A 26 -1.26 -12.53 19.92
CA LYS A 26 -0.75 -13.65 20.74
C LYS A 26 -0.21 -14.81 19.89
N ALA A 27 -0.82 -15.11 18.75
CA ALA A 27 -0.34 -16.17 17.86
C ALA A 27 1.00 -15.79 17.21
N VAL A 28 1.19 -14.53 16.83
CA VAL A 28 2.46 -14.00 16.32
C VAL A 28 3.54 -14.08 17.39
N ASP A 29 3.26 -13.59 18.61
CA ASP A 29 4.20 -13.66 19.74
C ASP A 29 4.63 -15.10 20.03
N GLN A 30 3.68 -16.04 20.05
CA GLN A 30 3.96 -17.45 20.29
C GLN A 30 4.80 -18.08 19.17
N ALA A 31 4.52 -17.72 17.90
CA ALA A 31 5.31 -18.21 16.77
C ALA A 31 6.77 -17.73 16.87
N ARG A 32 6.98 -16.45 17.19
CA ARG A 32 8.32 -15.87 17.39
C ARG A 32 9.03 -16.48 18.60
N ALA A 33 8.33 -16.68 19.72
CA ALA A 33 8.87 -17.35 20.91
C ALA A 33 9.30 -18.80 20.63
N ASN A 34 8.65 -19.47 19.68
CA ASN A 34 9.02 -20.82 19.20
C ASN A 34 10.19 -20.80 18.20
N GLY A 35 10.79 -19.64 17.93
CA GLY A 35 11.93 -19.47 17.04
C GLY A 35 11.57 -19.40 15.55
N HIS A 36 10.30 -19.13 15.23
CA HIS A 36 9.88 -18.79 13.86
C HIS A 36 10.12 -17.30 13.60
N LYS A 37 10.37 -16.93 12.34
CA LYS A 37 10.37 -15.52 11.90
C LYS A 37 9.02 -15.18 11.29
N VAL A 38 8.46 -14.02 11.62
CA VAL A 38 7.15 -13.55 11.13
C VAL A 38 7.27 -12.19 10.48
N TYR A 39 6.91 -12.11 9.22
CA TYR A 39 6.95 -10.90 8.39
C TYR A 39 5.56 -10.54 7.89
N ILE A 40 5.30 -9.23 7.73
CA ILE A 40 4.15 -8.78 6.93
C ILE A 40 4.53 -8.85 5.44
N CYS A 41 3.52 -9.13 4.60
CA CYS A 41 3.67 -9.08 3.14
C CYS A 41 2.41 -8.45 2.54
N THR A 42 2.43 -7.13 2.32
CA THR A 42 1.24 -6.34 2.02
C THR A 42 1.40 -5.41 0.82
N GLY A 43 0.26 -4.91 0.32
CA GLY A 43 0.22 -3.82 -0.66
C GLY A 43 0.47 -2.44 -0.07
N CYS A 44 0.32 -2.28 1.26
CA CYS A 44 0.52 -1.01 1.95
C CYS A 44 1.99 -0.59 1.95
N SER A 45 2.24 0.73 1.92
CA SER A 45 3.58 1.30 2.11
C SER A 45 4.07 1.15 3.56
N LYS A 46 5.37 1.34 3.79
CA LYS A 46 5.91 1.37 5.15
C LYS A 46 5.20 2.39 6.03
N ALA A 47 4.94 3.58 5.50
CA ALA A 47 4.26 4.64 6.25
C ALA A 47 2.84 4.23 6.69
N GLU A 48 2.07 3.57 5.82
CA GLU A 48 0.74 3.05 6.18
C GLU A 48 0.82 1.95 7.24
N ILE A 49 1.79 1.05 7.13
CA ILE A 49 1.99 -0.04 8.10
C ILE A 49 2.29 0.52 9.48
N LEU A 50 3.15 1.54 9.58
CA LEU A 50 3.52 2.15 10.85
C LEU A 50 2.35 2.86 11.55
N GLN A 51 1.36 3.35 10.80
CA GLN A 51 0.14 3.96 11.36
C GLN A 51 -0.84 2.93 11.95
N ARG A 52 -0.69 1.64 11.64
CA ARG A 52 -1.66 0.60 12.01
C ARG A 52 -1.46 -0.03 13.39
N ASN A 53 -0.41 0.36 14.13
CA ASN A 53 -0.12 -0.16 15.48
C ASN A 53 -0.18 -1.69 15.58
N LEU A 54 0.51 -2.38 14.67
CA LEU A 54 0.58 -3.85 14.66
C LEU A 54 1.44 -4.38 15.81
N CYS A 55 1.35 -5.70 16.05
CA CYS A 55 2.23 -6.39 17.00
C CYS A 55 3.69 -6.43 16.49
N ASP A 56 4.61 -6.82 17.36
CA ASP A 56 6.03 -6.98 17.02
C ASP A 56 6.23 -8.06 15.95
N LEU A 57 6.97 -7.71 14.90
CA LEU A 57 7.29 -8.55 13.76
C LEU A 57 8.79 -8.55 13.49
N ASP A 58 9.30 -9.53 12.77
CA ASP A 58 10.72 -9.59 12.41
C ASP A 58 11.06 -8.69 11.21
N GLY A 59 10.05 -8.18 10.50
CA GLY A 59 10.22 -7.24 9.41
C GLY A 59 8.99 -7.16 8.50
N MET A 60 9.17 -6.57 7.32
CA MET A 60 8.06 -6.34 6.40
C MET A 60 8.44 -6.40 4.93
N ILE A 61 7.47 -6.79 4.12
CA ILE A 61 7.41 -6.57 2.68
C ILE A 61 6.24 -5.65 2.43
N GLY A 62 6.51 -4.42 1.98
CA GLY A 62 5.52 -3.37 1.70
C GLY A 62 5.47 -2.98 0.24
N GLY A 63 4.49 -2.12 -0.12
CA GLY A 63 4.35 -1.57 -1.47
C GLY A 63 4.22 -2.63 -2.57
N ASN A 64 3.46 -3.72 -2.32
CA ASN A 64 3.37 -4.88 -3.22
C ASN A 64 4.70 -5.55 -3.56
N GLY A 65 5.72 -5.38 -2.72
CA GLY A 65 7.05 -5.95 -2.91
C GLY A 65 8.13 -4.92 -3.25
N ALA A 66 7.80 -3.64 -3.35
CA ALA A 66 8.77 -2.58 -3.62
C ALA A 66 9.75 -2.33 -2.44
N TYR A 67 9.34 -2.68 -1.23
CA TYR A 67 10.13 -2.49 -0.01
C TYR A 67 10.25 -3.78 0.77
N VAL A 68 11.47 -4.12 1.19
CA VAL A 68 11.79 -5.31 2.02
C VAL A 68 12.68 -4.90 3.18
N GLU A 69 12.30 -5.28 4.39
CA GLU A 69 13.02 -4.97 5.62
C GLU A 69 13.10 -6.21 6.53
N ASP A 70 14.28 -6.48 7.11
CA ASP A 70 14.50 -7.45 8.18
C ASP A 70 15.04 -6.74 9.42
N ASN A 71 14.34 -6.80 10.55
CA ASN A 71 14.72 -6.21 11.83
C ASN A 71 15.21 -4.74 11.73
N GLY A 72 14.52 -3.90 10.95
CA GLY A 72 14.88 -2.50 10.73
C GLY A 72 15.97 -2.27 9.70
N HIS A 73 16.57 -3.34 9.13
CA HIS A 73 17.54 -3.23 8.04
C HIS A 73 16.83 -3.31 6.69
N VAL A 74 17.02 -2.30 5.83
CA VAL A 74 16.47 -2.28 4.47
C VAL A 74 17.24 -3.27 3.61
N VAL A 75 16.59 -4.35 3.18
CA VAL A 75 17.14 -5.38 2.30
C VAL A 75 16.98 -4.96 0.84
N MET A 76 15.84 -4.38 0.50
CA MET A 76 15.55 -3.92 -0.85
C MET A 76 14.58 -2.72 -0.83
N HIS A 77 14.81 -1.74 -1.69
CA HIS A 77 13.83 -0.73 -2.06
C HIS A 77 13.90 -0.49 -3.57
N GLN A 78 12.85 -0.87 -4.29
CA GLN A 78 12.70 -0.74 -5.74
C GLN A 78 11.33 -0.12 -6.05
N GLY A 79 11.23 1.18 -5.84
CA GLY A 79 10.03 1.98 -6.13
C GLY A 79 10.01 2.51 -7.57
N LEU A 80 9.10 3.44 -7.81
CA LEU A 80 9.02 4.20 -9.05
C LEU A 80 10.27 5.09 -9.22
N SER A 81 10.69 5.29 -10.48
CA SER A 81 11.72 6.28 -10.77
C SER A 81 11.19 7.71 -10.49
N LYS A 82 12.09 8.64 -10.18
CA LYS A 82 11.71 10.05 -9.98
C LYS A 82 11.03 10.65 -11.23
N GLU A 83 11.43 10.21 -12.42
CA GLU A 83 10.82 10.61 -13.68
C GLU A 83 9.39 10.08 -13.80
N ASP A 84 9.15 8.81 -13.48
CA ASP A 84 7.80 8.24 -13.47
C ASP A 84 6.90 8.93 -12.45
N VAL A 85 7.41 9.17 -11.23
CA VAL A 85 6.66 9.91 -10.21
C VAL A 85 6.24 11.27 -10.73
N LYS A 86 7.18 12.04 -11.32
CA LYS A 86 6.86 13.35 -11.90
C LYS A 86 5.80 13.24 -12.98
N ASN A 87 5.97 12.31 -13.93
CA ASN A 87 5.06 12.17 -15.06
C ASN A 87 3.65 11.76 -14.62
N ILE A 88 3.53 10.87 -13.61
CA ILE A 88 2.22 10.46 -13.05
C ILE A 88 1.58 11.61 -12.27
N VAL A 89 2.35 12.35 -11.47
CA VAL A 89 1.87 13.53 -10.73
C VAL A 89 1.31 14.57 -11.69
N ASP A 90 2.05 14.90 -12.74
CA ASP A 90 1.63 15.87 -13.77
C ASP A 90 0.36 15.35 -14.49
N TRP A 91 0.35 14.08 -14.90
CA TRP A 91 -0.79 13.43 -15.55
C TRP A 91 -2.08 13.49 -14.72
N CYS A 92 -1.97 13.25 -13.40
CA CYS A 92 -3.10 13.34 -12.49
C CYS A 92 -3.56 14.80 -12.29
N ASN A 93 -2.62 15.74 -12.08
CA ASN A 93 -2.95 17.15 -11.87
C ASN A 93 -3.60 17.78 -13.10
N GLU A 94 -3.09 17.56 -14.31
CA GLU A 94 -3.69 18.03 -15.56
C GLU A 94 -5.13 17.53 -15.76
N ARG A 95 -5.43 16.36 -15.25
CA ARG A 95 -6.77 15.74 -15.33
C ARG A 95 -7.66 16.02 -14.11
N HIS A 96 -7.18 16.78 -13.13
CA HIS A 96 -7.86 17.04 -11.86
C HIS A 96 -8.26 15.76 -11.12
N ILE A 97 -7.36 14.78 -11.09
CA ILE A 97 -7.53 13.49 -10.41
C ILE A 97 -6.89 13.57 -9.04
N GLY A 98 -7.65 13.19 -8.00
CA GLY A 98 -7.12 13.00 -6.66
C GLY A 98 -6.19 11.78 -6.59
N PHE A 99 -4.96 11.96 -6.10
CA PHE A 99 -3.99 10.89 -5.95
C PHE A 99 -3.18 11.04 -4.65
N TYR A 100 -2.54 9.94 -4.26
CA TYR A 100 -1.52 9.96 -3.22
C TYR A 100 -0.34 9.07 -3.56
N LEU A 101 0.83 9.50 -3.11
CA LEU A 101 2.09 8.79 -3.23
C LEU A 101 2.24 7.86 -2.02
N GLU A 102 2.41 6.59 -2.24
CA GLU A 102 2.67 5.58 -1.21
C GLU A 102 4.19 5.47 -1.00
N ALA A 103 4.74 6.44 -0.28
CA ALA A 103 6.16 6.50 0.02
C ALA A 103 6.50 5.79 1.33
N ASN A 104 7.78 5.50 1.55
CA ASN A 104 8.23 4.90 2.82
C ASN A 104 8.27 5.93 3.97
N SER A 105 8.42 7.21 3.65
CA SER A 105 8.47 8.32 4.61
C SER A 105 7.10 8.90 4.97
N GLY A 106 6.06 8.65 4.16
CA GLY A 106 4.73 9.19 4.36
C GLY A 106 3.77 8.87 3.21
N MET A 107 2.50 9.18 3.39
CA MET A 107 1.51 9.23 2.32
C MET A 107 1.30 10.68 1.92
N TYR A 108 1.69 11.05 0.71
CA TYR A 108 1.66 12.44 0.23
C TYR A 108 0.58 12.61 -0.82
N CYS A 109 -0.26 13.63 -0.70
CA CYS A 109 -1.39 13.82 -1.61
C CYS A 109 -1.47 15.23 -2.19
N ASN A 110 -2.21 15.36 -3.31
CA ASN A 110 -2.57 16.63 -3.91
C ASN A 110 -3.90 17.18 -3.36
N ASP A 111 -4.27 18.41 -3.75
CA ASP A 111 -5.52 19.07 -3.37
C ASP A 111 -6.75 18.24 -3.78
N TYR A 112 -6.76 17.68 -4.97
CA TYR A 112 -7.88 16.88 -5.47
C TYR A 112 -8.14 15.63 -4.65
N MET A 113 -7.11 15.04 -4.01
CA MET A 113 -7.30 13.93 -3.10
C MET A 113 -8.03 14.34 -1.82
N LEU A 114 -7.74 15.52 -1.29
CA LEU A 114 -8.44 16.05 -0.12
C LEU A 114 -9.91 16.38 -0.44
N GLU A 115 -10.21 16.78 -1.68
CA GLU A 115 -11.56 17.07 -2.15
C GLU A 115 -12.36 15.79 -2.46
N GLN A 116 -11.82 14.88 -3.27
CA GLN A 116 -12.51 13.72 -3.82
C GLN A 116 -12.41 12.47 -2.92
N GLY A 117 -11.33 12.37 -2.14
CA GLY A 117 -10.99 11.22 -1.33
C GLY A 117 -12.03 10.84 -0.27
N PRO A 118 -12.57 11.80 0.52
CA PRO A 118 -13.51 11.48 1.59
C PRO A 118 -14.74 10.70 1.11
N GLU A 119 -15.39 11.15 0.04
CA GLU A 119 -16.56 10.47 -0.52
C GLU A 119 -16.19 9.10 -1.09
N THR A 120 -15.07 9.01 -1.80
CA THR A 120 -14.58 7.76 -2.41
C THR A 120 -14.24 6.72 -1.35
N MET A 121 -13.58 7.12 -0.25
CA MET A 121 -13.28 6.22 0.87
C MET A 121 -14.52 5.78 1.64
N VAL A 122 -15.54 6.62 1.76
CA VAL A 122 -16.85 6.20 2.31
C VAL A 122 -17.48 5.14 1.41
N LYS A 123 -17.46 5.30 0.09
CA LYS A 123 -17.94 4.28 -0.87
C LYS A 123 -17.15 2.97 -0.70
N TYR A 124 -15.83 3.05 -0.58
CA TYR A 124 -14.95 1.89 -0.36
C TYR A 124 -15.32 1.14 0.92
N ALA A 125 -15.40 1.82 2.06
CA ALA A 125 -15.71 1.20 3.34
C ALA A 125 -17.12 0.58 3.36
N LYS A 126 -18.11 1.24 2.76
CA LYS A 126 -19.47 0.67 2.57
C LYS A 126 -19.47 -0.58 1.70
N GLY A 127 -18.67 -0.60 0.64
CA GLY A 127 -18.48 -1.77 -0.21
C GLY A 127 -17.87 -2.98 0.54
N LYS A 128 -17.16 -2.73 1.64
CA LYS A 128 -16.64 -3.74 2.58
C LYS A 128 -17.63 -4.12 3.69
N GLY A 129 -18.83 -3.55 3.71
CA GLY A 129 -19.88 -3.86 4.68
C GLY A 129 -19.92 -2.97 5.92
N ALA A 130 -19.13 -1.89 5.95
CA ALA A 130 -19.15 -0.95 7.08
C ALA A 130 -20.50 -0.19 7.15
N SER A 131 -20.96 0.12 8.38
CA SER A 131 -22.05 1.06 8.59
C SER A 131 -21.67 2.45 8.05
N LEU A 132 -22.64 3.33 7.81
CA LEU A 132 -22.35 4.68 7.32
C LEU A 132 -21.49 5.47 8.31
N GLU A 133 -21.71 5.32 9.61
CA GLU A 133 -20.95 5.97 10.66
C GLU A 133 -19.49 5.49 10.66
N ASN A 134 -19.28 4.17 10.69
CA ASN A 134 -17.94 3.58 10.63
C ASN A 134 -17.23 3.92 9.30
N ALA A 135 -17.95 3.93 8.18
CA ALA A 135 -17.39 4.30 6.89
C ALA A 135 -16.90 5.75 6.87
N LYS A 136 -17.66 6.68 7.45
CA LYS A 136 -17.23 8.09 7.57
C LYS A 136 -16.01 8.23 8.49
N SER A 137 -16.03 7.54 9.63
CA SER A 137 -14.90 7.58 10.58
C SER A 137 -13.63 7.01 9.96
N SER A 138 -13.72 5.85 9.27
CA SER A 138 -12.59 5.25 8.57
C SER A 138 -12.06 6.12 7.43
N ALA A 139 -12.97 6.74 6.65
CA ALA A 139 -12.59 7.67 5.59
C ALA A 139 -11.84 8.89 6.15
N GLN A 140 -12.34 9.49 7.23
CA GLN A 140 -11.69 10.62 7.87
C GLN A 140 -10.31 10.24 8.38
N HIS A 141 -10.19 9.12 9.10
CA HIS A 141 -8.90 8.62 9.60
C HIS A 141 -7.88 8.39 8.47
N PHE A 142 -8.33 7.86 7.33
CA PHE A 142 -7.47 7.66 6.17
C PHE A 142 -6.98 8.99 5.58
N ILE A 143 -7.87 9.97 5.44
CA ILE A 143 -7.55 11.32 4.94
C ILE A 143 -6.62 12.07 5.90
N ASP A 144 -6.85 11.96 7.21
CA ASP A 144 -6.02 12.59 8.24
C ASP A 144 -4.58 12.04 8.24
N GLY A 145 -4.37 10.84 7.69
CA GLY A 145 -3.06 10.22 7.51
C GLY A 145 -2.23 10.80 6.37
N PHE A 146 -2.79 11.65 5.51
CA PHE A 146 -2.06 12.25 4.41
C PHE A 146 -1.26 13.49 4.82
N ILE A 147 -0.12 13.64 4.16
CA ILE A 147 0.68 14.86 4.15
C ILE A 147 0.36 15.57 2.84
N HIS A 148 -0.32 16.70 2.93
CA HIS A 148 -0.64 17.51 1.76
C HIS A 148 0.61 18.22 1.25
N LEU A 149 0.92 18.07 -0.03
CA LEU A 149 2.01 18.74 -0.72
C LEU A 149 1.52 19.36 -2.03
N GLN A 150 2.23 20.38 -2.51
CA GLN A 150 1.91 21.07 -3.74
C GLN A 150 3.02 20.93 -4.78
N GLU A 151 2.64 20.96 -6.06
CA GLU A 151 3.52 21.05 -7.21
C GLU A 151 4.73 20.11 -7.14
N ASP A 152 5.94 20.67 -7.19
CA ASP A 152 7.20 19.95 -7.29
C ASP A 152 7.62 19.25 -5.98
N GLU A 153 7.03 19.60 -4.84
CA GLU A 153 7.22 18.86 -3.58
C GLU A 153 6.71 17.40 -3.68
N LEU A 154 5.80 17.13 -4.63
CA LEU A 154 5.31 15.78 -4.95
C LEU A 154 6.26 14.98 -5.85
N TYR A 155 7.33 15.57 -6.41
CA TYR A 155 8.31 14.85 -7.26
C TYR A 155 9.36 14.13 -6.40
N ARG A 156 8.92 13.07 -5.71
CA ARG A 156 9.73 12.33 -4.73
C ARG A 156 10.44 11.13 -5.36
N ASP A 157 11.43 10.59 -4.64
CA ASP A 157 12.26 9.45 -5.06
C ASP A 157 12.13 8.22 -4.12
N ASP A 158 11.26 8.31 -3.11
CA ASP A 158 11.02 7.23 -2.15
C ASP A 158 9.64 6.54 -2.31
N VAL A 159 9.03 6.68 -3.50
CA VAL A 159 7.66 6.25 -3.79
C VAL A 159 7.60 4.80 -4.27
N ASN A 160 6.86 3.96 -3.57
CA ASN A 160 6.66 2.56 -3.95
C ASN A 160 5.67 2.41 -5.11
N LYS A 161 4.57 3.14 -5.05
CA LYS A 161 3.52 3.22 -6.08
C LYS A 161 2.68 4.48 -5.86
N ILE A 162 1.86 4.82 -6.84
CA ILE A 162 0.91 5.96 -6.77
C ILE A 162 -0.50 5.42 -6.95
N SER A 163 -1.37 5.69 -5.98
CA SER A 163 -2.80 5.39 -6.07
C SER A 163 -3.58 6.65 -6.42
N PHE A 164 -4.57 6.53 -7.30
CA PHE A 164 -5.38 7.65 -7.77
C PHE A 164 -6.87 7.27 -7.88
N ILE A 165 -7.74 8.25 -7.72
CA ILE A 165 -9.19 8.06 -7.77
C ILE A 165 -9.61 7.84 -9.23
N LEU A 166 -10.42 6.82 -9.45
CA LEU A 166 -11.08 6.59 -10.74
C LEU A 166 -12.42 7.34 -10.75
N ARG A 167 -12.50 8.44 -11.49
CA ARG A 167 -13.76 9.14 -11.76
C ARG A 167 -14.65 8.29 -12.65
N THR A 168 -13.99 7.57 -13.58
CA THR A 168 -14.56 6.50 -14.40
C THR A 168 -13.49 5.43 -14.64
N TYR A 169 -13.89 4.25 -15.10
CA TYR A 169 -12.94 3.18 -15.47
C TYR A 169 -12.00 3.57 -16.62
N GLN A 170 -12.40 4.59 -17.42
CA GLN A 170 -11.56 5.11 -18.50
C GLN A 170 -10.24 5.68 -17.98
N ASP A 171 -10.22 6.32 -16.78
CA ASP A 171 -8.99 6.81 -16.19
C ASP A 171 -7.95 5.68 -15.98
N HIS A 172 -8.40 4.45 -15.64
CA HIS A 172 -7.52 3.29 -15.58
C HIS A 172 -7.04 2.83 -16.96
N LEU A 173 -7.92 2.83 -17.98
CA LEU A 173 -7.52 2.45 -19.34
C LEU A 173 -6.52 3.43 -19.91
N ASP A 174 -6.74 4.72 -19.68
CA ASP A 174 -5.83 5.80 -20.13
C ASP A 174 -4.46 5.66 -19.43
N SER A 175 -4.43 5.39 -18.13
CA SER A 175 -3.16 5.19 -17.40
C SER A 175 -2.33 4.03 -17.97
N LYS A 176 -2.96 2.96 -18.44
CA LYS A 176 -2.27 1.84 -19.11
C LYS A 176 -1.68 2.23 -20.47
N VAL A 177 -2.34 3.13 -21.17
CA VAL A 177 -1.87 3.62 -22.48
C VAL A 177 -0.73 4.61 -22.31
N ASP A 178 -0.87 5.53 -21.35
CA ASP A 178 0.09 6.62 -21.11
C ASP A 178 1.36 6.11 -20.38
N PHE A 179 1.24 5.05 -19.55
CA PHE A 179 2.35 4.44 -18.81
C PHE A 179 2.53 2.93 -19.12
N PRO A 180 2.81 2.54 -20.38
CA PRO A 180 2.83 1.13 -20.78
C PRO A 180 3.99 0.32 -20.18
N HIS A 181 4.99 0.98 -19.60
CA HIS A 181 6.14 0.38 -18.94
C HIS A 181 5.91 0.13 -17.44
N LEU A 182 4.78 0.61 -16.89
CA LEU A 182 4.40 0.41 -15.49
C LEU A 182 3.29 -0.65 -15.37
N VAL A 183 3.11 -1.15 -14.16
CA VAL A 183 1.97 -2.02 -13.82
C VAL A 183 0.82 -1.16 -13.36
N ALA A 184 -0.30 -1.20 -14.10
CA ALA A 184 -1.52 -0.53 -13.72
C ALA A 184 -2.54 -1.54 -13.17
N ASN A 185 -2.91 -1.40 -11.90
CA ASN A 185 -3.94 -2.21 -11.23
C ASN A 185 -5.13 -1.35 -10.83
N THR A 186 -6.14 -2.01 -10.24
CA THR A 186 -7.30 -1.33 -9.65
C THR A 186 -7.62 -1.94 -8.30
N TRP A 187 -8.19 -1.14 -7.39
CA TRP A 187 -8.69 -1.60 -6.11
C TRP A 187 -9.98 -0.85 -5.70
N GLY A 188 -10.62 -1.32 -4.60
CA GLY A 188 -11.93 -0.79 -4.21
C GLY A 188 -13.09 -1.27 -5.09
N GLY A 189 -12.91 -2.39 -5.78
CA GLY A 189 -13.85 -2.99 -6.72
C GLY A 189 -13.12 -3.67 -7.88
N LYS A 190 -13.86 -4.23 -8.84
CA LYS A 190 -13.31 -4.85 -10.04
C LYS A 190 -13.95 -4.26 -11.30
N GLY A 191 -13.16 -4.05 -12.35
CA GLY A 191 -13.64 -3.47 -13.60
C GLY A 191 -14.25 -2.09 -13.37
N GLU A 192 -15.35 -1.80 -14.02
CA GLU A 192 -16.01 -0.47 -14.00
C GLU A 192 -16.47 0.02 -12.63
N VAL A 193 -16.55 -0.87 -11.62
CA VAL A 193 -16.91 -0.50 -10.24
C VAL A 193 -15.69 -0.29 -9.34
N ALA A 194 -14.48 -0.38 -9.88
CA ALA A 194 -13.27 -0.04 -9.14
C ALA A 194 -13.26 1.46 -8.79
N LEU A 195 -12.81 1.77 -7.58
CA LEU A 195 -12.80 3.15 -7.07
C LEU A 195 -11.44 3.83 -7.25
N PHE A 196 -10.39 3.01 -7.29
CA PHE A 196 -9.01 3.49 -7.39
C PHE A 196 -8.24 2.72 -8.45
N GLY A 197 -7.36 3.42 -9.15
CA GLY A 197 -6.25 2.88 -9.90
C GLY A 197 -4.95 2.99 -9.10
N ASP A 198 -3.97 2.14 -9.41
CA ASP A 198 -2.59 2.34 -8.96
C ASP A 198 -1.60 2.08 -10.10
N LEU A 199 -0.47 2.78 -10.04
CA LEU A 199 0.68 2.60 -10.92
C LEU A 199 1.90 2.26 -10.07
N GLY A 200 2.57 1.17 -10.42
CA GLY A 200 3.77 0.70 -9.75
C GLY A 200 4.81 0.16 -10.73
N PRO A 201 6.04 -0.11 -10.26
CA PRO A 201 7.12 -0.59 -11.11
C PRO A 201 6.87 -2.01 -11.64
N THR A 202 7.23 -2.25 -12.90
CA THR A 202 7.13 -3.57 -13.53
C THR A 202 8.14 -4.55 -12.93
N GLY A 203 7.76 -5.83 -12.81
CA GLY A 203 8.61 -6.89 -12.28
C GLY A 203 8.66 -6.97 -10.74
N ILE A 204 8.12 -5.97 -10.06
CA ILE A 204 8.05 -5.94 -8.59
C ILE A 204 6.74 -6.61 -8.14
N THR A 205 6.89 -7.68 -7.36
CA THR A 205 5.76 -8.46 -6.85
C THR A 205 6.05 -8.93 -5.42
N LYS A 206 5.01 -9.25 -4.65
CA LYS A 206 5.17 -9.91 -3.34
C LYS A 206 6.04 -11.16 -3.43
N ARG A 207 5.89 -11.97 -4.51
CA ARG A 207 6.70 -13.17 -4.73
C ARG A 207 8.18 -12.84 -4.89
N HIS A 208 8.52 -11.90 -5.78
CA HIS A 208 9.90 -11.44 -5.97
C HIS A 208 10.53 -10.97 -4.65
N ALA A 209 9.79 -10.16 -3.89
CA ALA A 209 10.26 -9.65 -2.60
C ALA A 209 10.47 -10.75 -1.55
N ILE A 210 9.62 -11.79 -1.53
CA ILE A 210 9.81 -12.97 -0.69
C ILE A 210 11.09 -13.71 -1.09
N GLU A 211 11.33 -13.93 -2.39
CA GLU A 211 12.55 -14.57 -2.90
C GLU A 211 13.80 -13.79 -2.48
N VAL A 212 13.79 -12.45 -2.63
CA VAL A 212 14.88 -11.57 -2.19
C VAL A 212 15.14 -11.69 -0.67
N LEU A 213 14.07 -11.69 0.14
CA LEU A 213 14.22 -11.82 1.60
C LEU A 213 14.74 -13.20 2.00
N LEU A 214 14.28 -14.28 1.34
CA LEU A 214 14.74 -15.64 1.60
C LEU A 214 16.23 -15.80 1.24
N ASP A 215 16.67 -15.26 0.11
CA ASP A 215 18.08 -15.24 -0.30
C ASP A 215 18.93 -14.48 0.73
N TYR A 216 18.49 -13.31 1.19
CA TYR A 216 19.16 -12.53 2.23
C TYR A 216 19.28 -13.31 3.56
N LEU A 217 18.25 -14.07 3.92
CA LEU A 217 18.23 -14.89 5.14
C LEU A 217 18.92 -16.26 4.98
N HIS A 218 19.46 -16.57 3.81
CA HIS A 218 20.02 -17.88 3.45
C HIS A 218 19.04 -19.04 3.72
N ALA A 219 17.77 -18.87 3.34
CA ALA A 219 16.67 -19.79 3.57
C ALA A 219 16.04 -20.26 2.24
N ASP A 220 15.66 -21.51 2.18
CA ASP A 220 14.97 -22.09 1.02
C ASP A 220 13.45 -21.96 1.15
N ALA A 221 12.77 -21.67 0.02
CA ALA A 221 11.33 -21.86 -0.10
C ALA A 221 11.00 -23.35 -0.11
N LYS A 222 10.23 -23.82 0.87
CA LYS A 222 9.76 -25.21 0.96
C LYS A 222 8.26 -25.30 0.80
#